data_5f75a7cbe079c8a108f86f5eebd9fb7e
#
_entry.id   5f75a7cbe079c8a108f86f5eebd9fb7e
#
_cell.length_a   1.000
_cell.length_b   1.000
_cell.length_c   1.000
_cell.angle_alpha   90.00
_cell.angle_beta   90.00
_cell.angle_gamma   90.00
#
_symmetry.space_group_name_H-M   'P 1'
#
loop_
_entity.id
_entity.type
_entity.pdbx_description
1 polymer ?
#
loop_
_entity_poly.entity_id
_entity_poly.type
_entity_poly.pdbx_seq_one_letter_code
_entity_poly.pdbx_strand_id
1 'polypeptide(L)'
;MKKLILLLFIPLISFGQEYEFDFSNVERVPIYPGCEVDMKQLKNCFQEKIQVHIIRNFRYPKMAQRKKIQGRVIVKFIIGTGGYIEQIRALGPDPMLEAEAKRIISLLPKFIPAIDSDGKTLSVPFTVPITFGLGI
;
A
#
# COMPACT_ATOMS: atom_id res chain seq x y z
N MET A 1 22.33 -20.09 16.02
CA MET A 1 22.28 -19.72 15.96
C MET A 1 22.19 -19.09 15.71
N LYS A 2 21.95 -18.91 15.46
CA LYS A 2 21.76 -18.23 15.15
C LYS A 2 21.24 -17.77 14.71
N LYS A 3 20.80 -17.71 14.62
CA LYS A 3 20.26 -17.21 14.19
C LYS A 3 19.66 -16.60 14.11
N LEU A 4 19.14 -16.48 14.26
CA LEU A 4 18.54 -15.79 14.10
C LEU A 4 18.41 -14.92 13.97
N ILE A 5 18.51 -14.79 14.15
CA ILE A 5 18.35 -13.98 14.00
C ILE A 5 17.99 -13.36 13.31
N LEU A 6 17.80 -13.44 13.10
CA LEU A 6 17.54 -13.03 12.42
C LEU A 6 16.83 -12.66 12.11
N LEU A 7 16.23 -12.82 12.31
CA LEU A 7 15.55 -12.56 12.00
C LEU A 7 15.01 -11.70 12.14
N LEU A 8 14.83 -11.38 12.69
CA LEU A 8 14.46 -10.63 12.76
C LEU A 8 14.47 -9.58 12.45
N PHE A 9 14.86 -9.24 12.89
CA PHE A 9 15.06 -8.26 12.27
C PHE A 9 14.50 -8.13 11.06
N ILE A 10 14.23 -8.74 10.61
CA ILE A 10 13.51 -9.01 9.46
C ILE A 10 12.32 -8.15 9.22
N PRO A 11 11.44 -7.93 10.15
CA PRO A 11 10.29 -7.07 9.95
C PRO A 11 10.70 -5.69 9.49
N LEU A 12 11.83 -5.26 9.91
CA LEU A 12 12.34 -3.99 9.48
C LEU A 12 12.62 -3.98 8.00
N ILE A 13 13.09 -5.08 7.55
CA ILE A 13 13.46 -5.25 6.17
C ILE A 13 12.26 -5.13 5.27
N SER A 14 11.13 -5.61 5.74
CA SER A 14 9.95 -5.65 4.91
C SER A 14 9.48 -4.28 4.46
N PHE A 15 9.86 -3.24 5.13
CA PHE A 15 9.41 -1.91 4.75
C PHE A 15 9.83 -1.51 3.35
N GLY A 16 11.05 -1.84 2.98
CA GLY A 16 11.54 -1.47 1.66
C GLY A 16 10.90 -2.28 0.57
N GLN A 17 10.31 -3.39 0.92
CA GLN A 17 9.75 -4.31 -0.05
C GLN A 17 8.34 -3.99 -0.45
N GLU A 18 7.71 -3.08 0.24
CA GLU A 18 6.31 -2.78 0.03
C GLU A 18 6.03 -2.14 -1.31
N TYR A 19 7.03 -1.52 -1.89
CA TYR A 19 6.87 -0.81 -3.14
C TYR A 19 7.79 -1.36 -4.20
N GLU A 20 7.94 -2.66 -4.16
CA GLU A 20 8.82 -3.34 -5.08
C GLU A 20 8.20 -3.41 -6.46
N PHE A 21 8.82 -2.79 -7.42
CA PHE A 21 8.45 -2.97 -8.81
C PHE A 21 9.56 -2.44 -9.69
N ASP A 22 9.53 -2.86 -10.96
CA ASP A 22 10.57 -2.51 -11.91
C ASP A 22 10.34 -1.10 -12.45
N PHE A 23 11.21 -0.19 -12.07
CA PHE A 23 11.14 1.20 -12.51
C PHE A 23 11.86 1.46 -13.83
N SER A 24 12.39 0.43 -14.47
CA SER A 24 13.23 0.65 -15.65
C SER A 24 12.51 1.38 -16.79
N ASN A 25 11.20 1.20 -16.91
CA ASN A 25 10.42 1.86 -17.96
C ASN A 25 9.66 3.08 -17.48
N VAL A 26 9.82 3.44 -16.22
CA VAL A 26 9.04 4.52 -15.64
C VAL A 26 9.84 5.81 -15.63
N GLU A 27 9.38 6.80 -16.37
CA GLU A 27 9.98 8.12 -16.36
C GLU A 27 9.51 8.90 -15.14
N ARG A 28 8.24 8.78 -14.80
CA ARG A 28 7.67 9.44 -13.64
C ARG A 28 6.69 8.49 -12.97
N VAL A 29 6.86 8.30 -11.65
CA VAL A 29 5.97 7.46 -10.84
C VAL A 29 4.60 8.11 -10.73
N PRO A 30 3.56 7.34 -10.34
CA PRO A 30 2.24 7.94 -10.10
C PRO A 30 2.33 8.96 -8.98
N ILE A 31 1.54 10.01 -9.10
CA ILE A 31 1.55 11.10 -8.13
C ILE A 31 0.24 11.09 -7.36
N TYR A 32 0.34 10.96 -6.04
CA TYR A 32 -0.82 11.09 -5.17
C TYR A 32 -1.32 12.54 -5.24
N PRO A 33 -2.63 12.78 -5.34
CA PRO A 33 -3.15 14.15 -5.41
C PRO A 33 -2.64 14.99 -4.24
N GLY A 34 -2.11 16.14 -4.54
CA GLY A 34 -1.51 17.02 -3.55
C GLY A 34 -0.02 16.92 -3.44
N CYS A 35 0.59 15.94 -4.12
CA CYS A 35 2.05 15.73 -4.08
C CYS A 35 2.76 16.32 -5.29
N GLU A 36 2.12 17.16 -6.06
CA GLU A 36 2.70 17.66 -7.32
C GLU A 36 3.80 18.68 -7.12
N VAL A 37 3.92 19.23 -5.92
CA VAL A 37 4.76 20.40 -5.67
C VAL A 37 6.23 20.14 -5.73
N ASP A 38 6.67 18.97 -5.33
CA ASP A 38 8.10 18.66 -5.26
C ASP A 38 8.38 17.25 -5.78
N MET A 39 8.91 17.21 -6.98
CA MET A 39 9.19 15.94 -7.65
C MET A 39 10.23 15.10 -6.91
N LYS A 40 11.09 15.73 -6.13
CA LYS A 40 12.10 15.00 -5.36
C LYS A 40 11.50 14.30 -4.14
N GLN A 41 10.35 14.78 -3.69
CA GLN A 41 9.69 14.24 -2.50
C GLN A 41 8.51 13.35 -2.82
N LEU A 42 8.34 12.95 -4.07
CA LEU A 42 7.16 12.18 -4.47
C LEU A 42 6.98 10.89 -3.68
N LYS A 43 8.08 10.18 -3.45
CA LYS A 43 8.00 8.92 -2.70
C LYS A 43 7.57 9.16 -1.26
N ASN A 44 8.18 10.13 -0.59
CA ASN A 44 7.84 10.45 0.79
C ASN A 44 6.41 10.97 0.89
N CYS A 45 6.02 11.82 -0.04
CA CYS A 45 4.67 12.36 -0.07
C CYS A 45 3.64 11.25 -0.26
N PHE A 46 3.91 10.32 -1.17
CA PHE A 46 3.04 9.17 -1.38
C PHE A 46 2.86 8.38 -0.08
N GLN A 47 3.97 8.08 0.59
CA GLN A 47 3.93 7.29 1.82
C GLN A 47 3.14 8.00 2.92
N GLU A 48 3.33 9.30 3.07
CA GLU A 48 2.58 10.06 4.07
C GLU A 48 1.09 10.09 3.75
N LYS A 49 0.75 10.34 2.49
CA LYS A 49 -0.64 10.43 2.09
C LYS A 49 -1.36 9.09 2.24
N ILE A 50 -0.70 8.00 1.88
CA ILE A 50 -1.35 6.70 2.00
C ILE A 50 -1.53 6.31 3.47
N GLN A 51 -0.58 6.67 4.33
CA GLN A 51 -0.71 6.44 5.76
C GLN A 51 -1.91 7.19 6.33
N VAL A 52 -2.03 8.46 5.99
CA VAL A 52 -3.15 9.28 6.44
C VAL A 52 -4.47 8.70 5.92
N HIS A 53 -4.49 8.27 4.65
CA HIS A 53 -5.67 7.67 4.06
C HIS A 53 -6.11 6.42 4.81
N ILE A 54 -5.15 5.56 5.12
CA ILE A 54 -5.43 4.32 5.86
C ILE A 54 -6.00 4.65 7.23
N ILE A 55 -5.35 5.56 7.96
CA ILE A 55 -5.79 5.92 9.30
C ILE A 55 -7.19 6.51 9.28
N ARG A 56 -7.46 7.39 8.34
CA ARG A 56 -8.77 8.04 8.26
C ARG A 56 -9.90 7.09 7.93
N ASN A 57 -9.62 6.05 7.16
CA ASN A 57 -10.67 5.16 6.67
C ASN A 57 -10.72 3.83 7.40
N PHE A 58 -9.79 3.64 8.32
CA PHE A 58 -9.65 2.38 9.03
C PHE A 58 -10.86 2.11 9.94
N ARG A 59 -11.41 0.92 9.83
CA ARG A 59 -12.46 0.43 10.72
C ARG A 59 -12.13 -0.99 11.09
N TYR A 60 -11.98 -1.25 12.36
CA TYR A 60 -11.75 -2.62 12.80
C TYR A 60 -13.06 -3.39 12.67
N PRO A 61 -13.12 -4.48 11.91
CA PRO A 61 -14.36 -5.25 11.80
C PRO A 61 -14.80 -5.71 13.19
N LYS A 62 -16.07 -5.48 13.53
CA LYS A 62 -16.55 -5.73 14.89
C LYS A 62 -16.41 -7.18 15.30
N MET A 63 -16.71 -8.11 14.42
CA MET A 63 -16.58 -9.52 14.73
C MET A 63 -15.13 -9.93 14.96
N ALA A 64 -14.22 -9.37 14.16
CA ALA A 64 -12.80 -9.63 14.34
C ALA A 64 -12.32 -9.06 15.68
N GLN A 65 -12.85 -7.90 16.06
CA GLN A 65 -12.52 -7.27 17.33
C GLN A 65 -12.99 -8.14 18.50
N ARG A 66 -14.22 -8.66 18.43
CA ARG A 66 -14.76 -9.56 19.45
C ARG A 66 -13.94 -10.81 19.61
N LYS A 67 -13.51 -11.38 18.50
CA LYS A 67 -12.72 -12.61 18.47
C LYS A 67 -11.24 -12.37 18.66
N LYS A 68 -10.84 -11.09 18.83
CA LYS A 68 -9.45 -10.70 19.02
C LYS A 68 -8.55 -11.15 17.87
N ILE A 69 -9.08 -11.08 16.66
CA ILE A 69 -8.34 -11.44 15.46
C ILE A 69 -7.48 -10.25 15.05
N GLN A 70 -6.20 -10.46 14.97
CA GLN A 70 -5.22 -9.44 14.62
C GLN A 70 -4.31 -9.98 13.53
N GLY A 71 -3.60 -9.09 12.88
CA GLY A 71 -2.61 -9.51 11.91
C GLY A 71 -2.38 -8.50 10.82
N ARG A 72 -1.49 -8.86 9.93
CA ARG A 72 -1.06 -8.00 8.85
C ARG A 72 -1.67 -8.49 7.54
N VAL A 73 -2.26 -7.57 6.80
CA VAL A 73 -2.82 -7.85 5.48
C VAL A 73 -1.95 -7.15 4.45
N ILE A 74 -1.52 -7.90 3.46
CA ILE A 74 -0.77 -7.35 2.33
C ILE A 74 -1.76 -7.09 1.22
N VAL A 75 -1.88 -5.83 0.80
CA VAL A 75 -2.80 -5.45 -0.27
C VAL A 75 -2.00 -5.12 -1.52
N LYS A 76 -2.35 -5.78 -2.61
CA LYS A 76 -1.74 -5.51 -3.92
C LYS A 76 -2.79 -4.88 -4.80
N PHE A 77 -2.40 -3.84 -5.51
CA PHE A 77 -3.31 -3.16 -6.42
C PHE A 77 -2.52 -2.51 -7.54
N ILE A 78 -3.23 -2.05 -8.54
CA ILE A 78 -2.62 -1.41 -9.70
C ILE A 78 -3.17 0.01 -9.79
N ILE A 79 -2.29 0.97 -10.02
CA ILE A 79 -2.71 2.31 -10.42
C ILE A 79 -2.66 2.31 -11.94
N GLY A 80 -3.83 2.32 -12.55
CA GLY A 80 -3.96 2.17 -13.99
C GLY A 80 -3.57 3.40 -14.78
N THR A 81 -3.64 3.28 -16.10
CA THR A 81 -3.27 4.37 -17.00
C THR A 81 -4.14 5.60 -16.86
N GLY A 82 -5.34 5.44 -16.33
CA GLY A 82 -6.22 6.58 -16.03
C GLY A 82 -6.03 7.13 -14.63
N GLY A 83 -5.13 6.55 -13.84
CA GLY A 83 -4.91 6.99 -12.46
C GLY A 83 -5.81 6.32 -11.44
N TYR A 84 -6.71 5.44 -11.87
CA TYR A 84 -7.65 4.78 -10.97
C TYR A 84 -7.06 3.49 -10.42
N ILE A 85 -7.49 3.15 -9.20
CA ILE A 85 -7.09 1.91 -8.54
C ILE A 85 -7.81 0.75 -9.20
N GLU A 86 -7.07 -0.31 -9.53
CA GLU A 86 -7.59 -1.49 -10.19
C GLU A 86 -7.04 -2.75 -9.55
N GLN A 87 -7.76 -3.86 -9.74
CA GLN A 87 -7.30 -5.20 -9.37
C GLN A 87 -6.79 -5.31 -7.94
N ILE A 88 -7.60 -4.90 -7.01
CA ILE A 88 -7.23 -4.94 -5.59
C ILE A 88 -7.30 -6.39 -5.09
N ARG A 89 -6.19 -6.84 -4.49
CA ARG A 89 -6.13 -8.16 -3.85
C ARG A 89 -5.56 -8.01 -2.47
N ALA A 90 -6.07 -8.80 -1.54
CA ALA A 90 -5.60 -8.77 -0.17
C ALA A 90 -5.29 -10.18 0.31
N LEU A 91 -4.19 -10.31 1.02
CA LEU A 91 -3.78 -11.58 1.59
C LEU A 91 -3.42 -11.36 3.04
N GLY A 92 -4.11 -12.05 3.92
CA GLY A 92 -3.89 -11.92 5.35
C GLY A 92 -4.38 -13.13 6.10
N PRO A 93 -4.33 -13.08 7.43
CA PRO A 93 -4.69 -14.24 8.26
C PRO A 93 -6.20 -14.48 8.36
N ASP A 94 -7.02 -13.53 7.95
CA ASP A 94 -8.46 -13.66 8.17
C ASP A 94 -9.25 -12.91 7.10
N PRO A 95 -10.35 -13.52 6.58
CA PRO A 95 -11.15 -12.89 5.53
C PRO A 95 -11.78 -11.55 5.92
N MET A 96 -12.11 -11.36 7.19
CA MET A 96 -12.69 -10.10 7.64
C MET A 96 -11.66 -8.97 7.55
N LEU A 97 -10.42 -9.27 7.92
CA LEU A 97 -9.35 -8.29 7.83
C LEU A 97 -9.01 -8.00 6.36
N GLU A 98 -9.01 -9.04 5.53
CA GLU A 98 -8.77 -8.87 4.10
C GLU A 98 -9.83 -7.97 3.46
N ALA A 99 -11.09 -8.19 3.80
CA ALA A 99 -12.18 -7.40 3.25
C ALA A 99 -12.06 -5.93 3.64
N GLU A 100 -11.72 -5.66 4.88
CA GLU A 100 -11.55 -4.29 5.34
C GLU A 100 -10.36 -3.63 4.66
N ALA A 101 -9.26 -4.34 4.53
CA ALA A 101 -8.08 -3.80 3.86
C ALA A 101 -8.38 -3.44 2.40
N LYS A 102 -9.12 -4.30 1.71
CA LYS A 102 -9.53 -4.01 0.33
C LYS A 102 -10.44 -2.79 0.28
N ARG A 103 -11.35 -2.68 1.23
CA ARG A 103 -12.25 -1.52 1.29
C ARG A 103 -11.44 -0.22 1.42
N ILE A 104 -10.46 -0.22 2.33
CA ILE A 104 -9.64 0.97 2.56
C ILE A 104 -8.94 1.39 1.26
N ILE A 105 -8.32 0.44 0.58
CA ILE A 105 -7.59 0.75 -0.65
C ILE A 105 -8.55 1.17 -1.77
N SER A 106 -9.74 0.60 -1.82
CA SER A 106 -10.73 0.96 -2.84
C SER A 106 -11.17 2.42 -2.74
N LEU A 107 -10.97 3.05 -1.59
CA LEU A 107 -11.34 4.43 -1.36
C LEU A 107 -10.24 5.43 -1.72
N LEU A 108 -9.11 4.95 -2.21
CA LEU A 108 -8.05 5.85 -2.64
C LEU A 108 -8.53 6.74 -3.78
N PRO A 109 -8.06 7.99 -3.82
CA PRO A 109 -8.47 8.91 -4.87
C PRO A 109 -7.82 8.57 -6.20
N LYS A 110 -8.27 9.26 -7.25
CA LYS A 110 -7.64 9.16 -8.56
C LYS A 110 -6.25 9.78 -8.49
N PHE A 111 -5.26 9.04 -8.98
CA PHE A 111 -3.87 9.50 -9.04
C PHE A 111 -3.58 10.17 -10.36
N ILE A 112 -2.49 10.94 -10.41
CA ILE A 112 -1.89 11.34 -11.66
C ILE A 112 -1.07 10.12 -12.10
N PRO A 113 -1.38 9.53 -13.28
CA PRO A 113 -0.75 8.26 -13.64
C PRO A 113 0.73 8.38 -13.93
N ALA A 114 1.42 7.25 -13.83
CA ALA A 114 2.82 7.16 -14.20
C ALA A 114 2.96 7.35 -15.72
N ILE A 115 4.13 7.79 -16.13
CA ILE A 115 4.45 7.91 -17.56
C ILE A 115 5.77 7.22 -17.87
N ASP A 116 5.90 6.75 -19.08
CA ASP A 116 7.17 6.19 -19.55
C ASP A 116 8.02 7.27 -20.24
N SER A 117 9.15 6.87 -20.80
CA SER A 117 10.07 7.81 -21.43
C SER A 117 9.48 8.49 -22.66
N ASP A 118 8.44 7.92 -23.26
CA ASP A 118 7.75 8.52 -24.41
C ASP A 118 6.59 9.42 -23.98
N GLY A 119 6.38 9.56 -22.68
CA GLY A 119 5.29 10.37 -22.15
C GLY A 119 3.95 9.67 -22.13
N LYS A 120 3.92 8.36 -22.39
CA LYS A 120 2.68 7.58 -22.36
C LYS A 120 2.39 7.12 -20.95
N THR A 121 1.11 7.03 -20.61
CA THR A 121 0.72 6.58 -19.28
C THR A 121 0.96 5.09 -19.12
N LEU A 122 1.32 4.71 -17.89
CA LEU A 122 1.62 3.33 -17.52
C LEU A 122 0.76 2.88 -16.37
N SER A 123 0.44 1.59 -16.37
CA SER A 123 -0.12 0.93 -15.18
C SER A 123 1.03 0.51 -14.29
N VAL A 124 0.91 0.75 -12.99
CA VAL A 124 1.98 0.45 -12.04
C VAL A 124 1.43 -0.33 -10.85
N PRO A 125 2.01 -1.48 -10.51
CA PRO A 125 1.57 -2.25 -9.35
C PRO A 125 2.16 -1.69 -8.07
N PHE A 126 1.39 -1.77 -7.00
CA PHE A 126 1.83 -1.38 -5.65
C PHE A 126 1.43 -2.43 -4.65
N THR A 127 2.20 -2.50 -3.58
CA THR A 127 1.92 -3.39 -2.45
C THR A 127 1.96 -2.56 -1.18
N VAL A 128 0.92 -2.63 -0.39
CA VAL A 128 0.80 -1.87 0.85
C VAL A 128 0.41 -2.81 1.98
N PRO A 129 1.14 -2.82 3.10
CA PRO A 129 0.74 -3.61 4.26
C PRO A 129 -0.19 -2.79 5.16
N ILE A 130 -1.20 -3.44 5.69
CA ILE A 130 -2.10 -2.83 6.67
C ILE A 130 -2.11 -3.74 7.89
N THR A 131 -1.69 -3.23 9.03
CA THR A 131 -1.61 -4.01 10.25
C THR A 131 -2.82 -3.73 11.13
N PHE A 132 -3.52 -4.81 11.50
CA PHE A 132 -4.66 -4.73 12.39
C PHE A 132 -4.22 -5.16 13.78
N GLY A 133 -4.22 -4.24 14.72
CA GLY A 133 -3.82 -4.51 16.08
C GLY A 133 -4.82 -3.94 17.06
N LEU A 134 -5.01 -4.64 18.16
CA LEU A 134 -5.96 -4.23 19.19
C LEU A 134 -5.28 -3.62 20.42
N GLY A 135 -3.97 -3.55 20.40
CA GLY A 135 -3.24 -2.96 21.54
C GLY A 135 -3.22 -3.84 22.78
N ILE A 136 -3.42 -5.13 22.59
CA ILE A 136 -3.48 -6.08 23.71
C ILE A 136 -2.34 -7.08 23.66
#